data_e3806554bf9b14dca618c4b6dea08bcd
#
_entry.id   e3806554bf9b14dca618c4b6dea08bcd
#
_cell.length_a   1.000
_cell.length_b   1.000
_cell.length_c   1.000
_cell.angle_alpha   90.00
_cell.angle_beta   90.00
_cell.angle_gamma   90.00
#
_symmetry.space_group_name_H-M   'P 1'
#
loop_
_entity.id
_entity.type
_entity.pdbx_description
1 polymer ?
#
loop_
_entity_poly.entity_id
_entity_poly.type
_entity_poly.pdbx_seq_one_letter_code
_entity_poly.pdbx_strand_id
1 'polypeptide(L)'
;MSMDKDFLNKYLLELSELMKPDDFILDQLVEIKQALLDANSKGNKGLIFGNGGSAAIASHFSVDLTKNASIRCLNFNESDLITCFANDYGFENWVAKAVEFYGDQGDVLLVISSSGKSKNMINATASARTKKFSKIVTLSGFEKDNPLRKSGDINLWVNSKAYNYVENLHQIWLLALVDLVIGDKEYSA
;
A
#
# COMPACT_ATOMS: atom_id res chain seq x y z
N MET A 1 37.29 12.08 2.63
CA MET A 1 36.01 11.75 3.31
C MET A 1 36.09 10.31 3.78
N SER A 2 35.40 9.88 4.85
CA SER A 2 35.44 8.46 5.20
C SER A 2 34.57 7.67 4.19
N MET A 3 34.95 6.43 3.91
CA MET A 3 34.23 5.52 3.01
C MET A 3 32.72 5.45 3.37
N ASP A 4 32.39 5.48 4.64
CA ASP A 4 31.01 5.48 5.14
C ASP A 4 30.22 6.74 4.76
N LYS A 5 30.87 7.92 4.84
CA LYS A 5 30.23 9.17 4.42
C LYS A 5 29.97 9.20 2.92
N ASP A 6 30.87 8.66 2.13
CA ASP A 6 30.71 8.59 0.67
C ASP A 6 29.57 7.63 0.30
N PHE A 7 29.48 6.47 0.99
CA PHE A 7 28.35 5.55 0.85
C PHE A 7 27.01 6.22 1.20
N LEU A 8 26.93 6.88 2.37
CA LEU A 8 25.69 7.53 2.81
C LEU A 8 25.29 8.66 1.87
N ASN A 9 26.24 9.48 1.43
CA ASN A 9 25.98 10.55 0.47
C ASN A 9 25.40 10.00 -0.84
N LYS A 10 26.02 8.96 -1.40
CA LYS A 10 25.53 8.30 -2.61
C LYS A 10 24.14 7.72 -2.41
N TYR A 11 23.91 7.01 -1.29
CA TYR A 11 22.63 6.41 -0.95
C TYR A 11 21.50 7.45 -0.91
N LEU A 12 21.73 8.58 -0.23
CA LEU A 12 20.71 9.64 -0.10
C LEU A 12 20.46 10.37 -1.42
N LEU A 13 21.50 10.58 -2.24
CA LEU A 13 21.36 11.16 -3.57
C LEU A 13 20.53 10.25 -4.50
N GLU A 14 20.82 8.95 -4.54
CA GLU A 14 20.05 7.99 -5.34
C GLU A 14 18.59 7.94 -4.91
N LEU A 15 18.32 7.94 -3.59
CA LEU A 15 16.95 7.98 -3.07
C LEU A 15 16.26 9.28 -3.48
N SER A 16 16.94 10.43 -3.39
CA SER A 16 16.36 11.73 -3.77
C SER A 16 15.99 11.80 -5.26
N GLU A 17 16.77 11.15 -6.14
CA GLU A 17 16.42 11.04 -7.56
C GLU A 17 15.12 10.24 -7.79
N LEU A 18 14.95 9.14 -7.06
CA LEU A 18 13.74 8.32 -7.13
C LEU A 18 12.49 9.04 -6.55
N MET A 19 12.69 10.04 -5.69
CA MET A 19 11.62 10.85 -5.09
C MET A 19 11.14 12.00 -6.00
N LYS A 20 11.83 12.29 -7.10
CA LYS A 20 11.42 13.38 -8.00
C LYS A 20 10.01 13.13 -8.52
N PRO A 21 9.18 14.19 -8.59
CA PRO A 21 7.82 14.07 -9.11
C PRO A 21 7.82 13.46 -10.51
N ASP A 22 6.91 12.52 -10.71
CA ASP A 22 6.62 11.86 -11.99
C ASP A 22 5.11 12.01 -12.23
N ASP A 23 4.73 12.63 -13.35
CA ASP A 23 3.31 12.91 -13.66
C ASP A 23 2.45 11.65 -13.61
N PHE A 24 2.98 10.50 -14.04
CA PHE A 24 2.26 9.24 -13.93
C PHE A 24 1.94 8.86 -12.48
N ILE A 25 2.91 8.99 -11.57
CA ILE A 25 2.70 8.70 -10.13
C ILE A 25 1.74 9.72 -9.51
N LEU A 26 1.86 11.00 -9.87
CA LEU A 26 0.96 12.04 -9.37
C LEU A 26 -0.49 11.75 -9.79
N ASP A 27 -0.74 11.40 -11.05
CA ASP A 27 -2.06 11.02 -11.54
C ASP A 27 -2.63 9.79 -10.82
N GLN A 28 -1.79 8.76 -10.58
CA GLN A 28 -2.20 7.59 -9.81
C GLN A 28 -2.59 7.95 -8.37
N LEU A 29 -1.85 8.83 -7.69
CA LEU A 29 -2.19 9.28 -6.33
C LEU A 29 -3.52 10.04 -6.30
N VAL A 30 -3.77 10.89 -7.29
CA VAL A 30 -5.06 11.60 -7.42
C VAL A 30 -6.21 10.60 -7.67
N GLU A 31 -6.00 9.57 -8.50
CA GLU A 31 -7.00 8.53 -8.74
C GLU A 31 -7.28 7.71 -7.48
N ILE A 32 -6.24 7.38 -6.68
CA ILE A 32 -6.42 6.69 -5.38
C ILE A 32 -7.22 7.56 -4.41
N LYS A 33 -6.89 8.85 -4.29
CA LYS A 33 -7.69 9.80 -3.49
C LYS A 33 -9.16 9.73 -3.86
N GLN A 34 -9.48 9.86 -5.13
CA GLN A 34 -10.87 9.85 -5.60
C GLN A 34 -11.57 8.52 -5.26
N ALA A 35 -10.89 7.39 -5.48
CA ALA A 35 -11.44 6.08 -5.15
C ALA A 35 -11.75 5.91 -3.66
N LEU A 36 -10.88 6.43 -2.77
CA LEU A 36 -11.10 6.40 -1.32
C LEU A 36 -12.25 7.31 -0.90
N LEU A 37 -12.35 8.52 -1.46
CA LEU A 37 -13.45 9.45 -1.19
C LEU A 37 -14.79 8.89 -1.68
N ASP A 38 -14.84 8.31 -2.87
CA ASP A 38 -16.05 7.69 -3.43
C ASP A 38 -16.51 6.49 -2.61
N ALA A 39 -15.58 5.64 -2.14
CA ALA A 39 -15.89 4.54 -1.25
C ALA A 39 -16.43 5.04 0.09
N ASN A 40 -15.76 6.01 0.71
CA ASN A 40 -16.16 6.58 1.99
C ASN A 40 -17.56 7.23 1.93
N SER A 41 -17.86 7.94 0.85
CA SER A 41 -19.19 8.58 0.66
C SER A 41 -20.35 7.58 0.60
N LYS A 42 -20.05 6.32 0.25
CA LYS A 42 -21.01 5.20 0.20
C LYS A 42 -21.01 4.34 1.47
N GLY A 43 -20.24 4.73 2.50
CA GLY A 43 -20.10 3.98 3.73
C GLY A 43 -19.11 2.81 3.65
N ASN A 44 -18.39 2.67 2.54
CA ASN A 44 -17.32 1.70 2.35
C ASN A 44 -16.01 2.14 3.02
N LYS A 45 -14.97 1.32 2.93
CA LYS A 45 -13.68 1.50 3.61
C LYS A 45 -12.49 1.10 2.73
N GLY A 46 -11.31 1.46 3.18
CA GLY A 46 -10.06 0.89 2.69
C GLY A 46 -9.65 -0.36 3.47
N LEU A 47 -9.05 -1.32 2.80
CA LEU A 47 -8.34 -2.43 3.39
C LEU A 47 -6.90 -2.39 2.88
N ILE A 48 -5.91 -2.39 3.77
CA ILE A 48 -4.50 -2.30 3.36
C ILE A 48 -3.65 -3.40 3.97
N PHE A 49 -2.81 -4.05 3.16
CA PHE A 49 -1.97 -5.17 3.58
C PHE A 49 -0.55 -5.08 3.03
N GLY A 50 0.38 -5.66 3.78
CA GLY A 50 1.78 -5.85 3.41
C GLY A 50 2.44 -6.92 4.28
N ASN A 51 3.68 -7.28 3.97
CA ASN A 51 4.50 -8.16 4.80
C ASN A 51 5.69 -7.38 5.36
N GLY A 52 6.16 -7.70 6.58
CA GLY A 52 7.35 -7.09 7.17
C GLY A 52 7.30 -5.57 7.22
N GLY A 53 8.28 -4.87 6.61
CA GLY A 53 8.29 -3.41 6.50
C GLY A 53 7.04 -2.84 5.82
N SER A 54 6.56 -3.52 4.78
CA SER A 54 5.31 -3.14 4.12
C SER A 54 4.08 -3.29 5.04
N ALA A 55 4.07 -4.21 6.00
CA ALA A 55 3.02 -4.29 7.02
C ALA A 55 3.06 -3.11 8.00
N ALA A 56 4.26 -2.66 8.39
CA ALA A 56 4.42 -1.46 9.22
C ALA A 56 3.89 -0.20 8.49
N ILE A 57 4.21 -0.06 7.20
CA ILE A 57 3.68 1.01 6.34
C ILE A 57 2.15 0.96 6.28
N ALA A 58 1.58 -0.23 6.07
CA ALA A 58 0.14 -0.43 6.03
C ALA A 58 -0.54 -0.02 7.35
N SER A 59 0.07 -0.36 8.50
CA SER A 59 -0.45 0.04 9.81
C SER A 59 -0.41 1.56 10.00
N HIS A 60 0.69 2.21 9.66
CA HIS A 60 0.81 3.67 9.77
C HIS A 60 -0.24 4.36 8.89
N PHE A 61 -0.30 4.02 7.60
CA PHE A 61 -1.27 4.59 6.68
C PHE A 61 -2.72 4.41 7.14
N SER A 62 -3.09 3.21 7.62
CA SER A 62 -4.46 2.94 8.05
C SER A 62 -4.90 3.79 9.23
N VAL A 63 -4.00 4.04 10.18
CA VAL A 63 -4.26 4.91 11.34
C VAL A 63 -4.44 6.36 10.90
N ASP A 64 -3.53 6.88 10.09
CA ASP A 64 -3.58 8.28 9.66
C ASP A 64 -4.77 8.55 8.74
N LEU A 65 -5.07 7.67 7.80
CA LEU A 65 -6.24 7.82 6.95
C LEU A 65 -7.53 7.80 7.76
N THR A 66 -7.62 6.94 8.77
CA THR A 66 -8.81 6.83 9.62
C THR A 66 -8.95 8.02 10.57
N LYS A 67 -7.87 8.33 11.31
CA LYS A 67 -7.90 9.37 12.36
C LYS A 67 -7.90 10.77 11.77
N ASN A 68 -7.00 11.04 10.82
CA ASN A 68 -6.73 12.41 10.36
C ASN A 68 -7.57 12.77 9.12
N ALA A 69 -7.80 11.82 8.21
CA ALA A 69 -8.58 12.06 6.98
C ALA A 69 -10.05 11.60 7.07
N SER A 70 -10.47 11.03 8.20
CA SER A 70 -11.85 10.55 8.44
C SER A 70 -12.34 9.51 7.41
N ILE A 71 -11.44 8.77 6.79
CA ILE A 71 -11.73 7.66 5.90
C ILE A 71 -11.36 6.35 6.60
N ARG A 72 -12.33 5.50 6.89
CA ARG A 72 -12.06 4.21 7.53
C ARG A 72 -11.12 3.37 6.69
N CYS A 73 -10.00 2.99 7.28
CA CYS A 73 -9.04 2.09 6.67
C CYS A 73 -8.56 1.06 7.70
N LEU A 74 -8.59 -0.21 7.34
CA LEU A 74 -8.24 -1.31 8.23
C LEU A 74 -7.03 -2.07 7.69
N ASN A 75 -6.20 -2.54 8.60
CA ASN A 75 -5.25 -3.61 8.37
C ASN A 75 -5.48 -4.69 9.42
N PHE A 76 -4.96 -5.87 9.23
CA PHE A 76 -5.15 -7.00 10.13
C PHE A 76 -3.78 -7.58 10.50
N ASN A 77 -2.92 -6.72 11.09
CA ASN A 77 -1.56 -7.08 11.50
C ASN A 77 -1.51 -7.66 12.92
N GLU A 78 -2.65 -8.06 13.47
CA GLU A 78 -2.73 -8.75 14.76
C GLU A 78 -2.15 -10.16 14.64
N SER A 79 -1.27 -10.50 15.58
CA SER A 79 -0.52 -11.76 15.54
C SER A 79 -1.41 -12.99 15.64
N ASP A 80 -2.49 -12.92 16.41
CA ASP A 80 -3.47 -14.00 16.56
C ASP A 80 -4.27 -14.23 15.28
N LEU A 81 -4.71 -13.18 14.61
CA LEU A 81 -5.40 -13.30 13.31
C LEU A 81 -4.47 -13.89 12.24
N ILE A 82 -3.25 -13.36 12.11
CA ILE A 82 -2.28 -13.86 11.13
C ILE A 82 -1.96 -15.32 11.38
N THR A 83 -1.68 -15.69 12.65
CA THR A 83 -1.31 -17.07 12.98
C THR A 83 -2.47 -18.04 12.81
N CYS A 84 -3.69 -17.65 13.19
CA CYS A 84 -4.90 -18.46 13.00
C CYS A 84 -5.15 -18.68 11.50
N PHE A 85 -5.25 -17.63 10.72
CA PHE A 85 -5.55 -17.74 9.29
C PHE A 85 -4.43 -18.43 8.50
N ALA A 86 -3.16 -18.17 8.87
CA ALA A 86 -2.03 -18.86 8.23
C ALA A 86 -2.00 -20.36 8.57
N ASN A 87 -2.36 -20.74 9.80
CA ASN A 87 -2.46 -22.15 10.20
C ASN A 87 -3.59 -22.88 9.45
N ASP A 88 -4.76 -22.25 9.34
CA ASP A 88 -5.96 -22.89 8.83
C ASP A 88 -6.05 -22.88 7.30
N TYR A 89 -5.53 -21.83 6.65
CA TYR A 89 -5.67 -21.60 5.20
C TYR A 89 -4.33 -21.54 4.43
N GLY A 90 -3.20 -21.59 5.13
CA GLY A 90 -1.86 -21.36 4.57
C GLY A 90 -1.50 -19.87 4.50
N PHE A 91 -0.20 -19.58 4.67
CA PHE A 91 0.31 -18.20 4.70
C PHE A 91 0.01 -17.43 3.40
N GLU A 92 -0.01 -18.12 2.27
CA GLU A 92 -0.35 -17.53 0.98
C GLU A 92 -1.81 -17.09 0.85
N ASN A 93 -2.69 -17.55 1.74
CA ASN A 93 -4.13 -17.28 1.67
C ASN A 93 -4.67 -16.42 2.82
N TRP A 94 -3.89 -16.16 3.87
CA TRP A 94 -4.40 -15.46 5.05
C TRP A 94 -4.99 -14.08 4.73
N VAL A 95 -4.34 -13.31 3.82
CA VAL A 95 -4.85 -11.99 3.42
C VAL A 95 -6.11 -12.13 2.57
N ALA A 96 -6.15 -13.11 1.65
CA ALA A 96 -7.34 -13.39 0.86
C ALA A 96 -8.54 -13.73 1.77
N LYS A 97 -8.29 -14.50 2.84
CA LYS A 97 -9.34 -14.82 3.85
C LYS A 97 -9.75 -13.60 4.66
N ALA A 98 -8.81 -12.74 5.05
CA ALA A 98 -9.17 -11.48 5.69
C ALA A 98 -10.07 -10.62 4.77
N VAL A 99 -9.76 -10.53 3.48
CA VAL A 99 -10.60 -9.85 2.48
C VAL A 99 -11.98 -10.51 2.36
N GLU A 100 -12.07 -11.86 2.37
CA GLU A 100 -13.32 -12.57 2.32
C GLU A 100 -14.24 -12.31 3.53
N PHE A 101 -13.67 -12.30 4.74
CA PHE A 101 -14.44 -12.15 5.97
C PHE A 101 -14.79 -10.70 6.31
N TYR A 102 -13.89 -9.76 6.04
CA TYR A 102 -14.03 -8.37 6.51
C TYR A 102 -14.26 -7.34 5.40
N GLY A 103 -14.10 -7.75 4.15
CA GLY A 103 -14.33 -6.87 3.00
C GLY A 103 -15.79 -6.85 2.58
N ASP A 104 -16.25 -5.69 2.14
CA ASP A 104 -17.58 -5.46 1.59
C ASP A 104 -17.50 -5.10 0.11
N GLN A 105 -18.59 -5.32 -0.62
CA GLN A 105 -18.71 -4.85 -2.00
C GLN A 105 -18.57 -3.32 -2.03
N GLY A 106 -17.71 -2.81 -2.89
CA GLY A 106 -17.44 -1.38 -3.03
C GLY A 106 -16.27 -0.85 -2.21
N ASP A 107 -15.65 -1.66 -1.35
CA ASP A 107 -14.42 -1.30 -0.64
C ASP A 107 -13.25 -1.07 -1.60
N VAL A 108 -12.19 -0.44 -1.12
CA VAL A 108 -10.91 -0.28 -1.83
C VAL A 108 -9.85 -1.18 -1.19
N LEU A 109 -9.19 -2.01 -1.99
CA LEU A 109 -8.03 -2.79 -1.53
C LEU A 109 -6.74 -2.08 -1.89
N LEU A 110 -5.82 -1.97 -0.91
CA LEU A 110 -4.45 -1.56 -1.13
C LEU A 110 -3.51 -2.70 -0.72
N VAL A 111 -2.60 -3.12 -1.58
CA VAL A 111 -1.64 -4.20 -1.28
C VAL A 111 -0.22 -3.80 -1.63
N ILE A 112 0.69 -4.02 -0.69
CA ILE A 112 2.09 -3.62 -0.77
C ILE A 112 2.98 -4.87 -0.84
N SER A 113 3.79 -4.96 -1.88
CA SER A 113 4.85 -5.98 -2.00
C SER A 113 6.03 -5.42 -2.79
N SER A 114 7.15 -5.16 -2.13
CA SER A 114 8.34 -4.57 -2.77
C SER A 114 8.79 -5.33 -4.00
N SER A 115 8.80 -6.67 -3.95
CA SER A 115 9.13 -7.50 -5.12
C SER A 115 7.98 -7.69 -6.12
N GLY A 116 6.74 -7.39 -5.71
CA GLY A 116 5.54 -7.68 -6.48
C GLY A 116 5.23 -9.18 -6.65
N LYS A 117 5.89 -10.07 -5.85
CA LYS A 117 5.79 -11.53 -5.98
C LYS A 117 5.18 -12.23 -4.76
N SER A 118 4.80 -11.52 -3.72
CA SER A 118 4.20 -12.08 -2.50
C SER A 118 2.86 -12.73 -2.81
N LYS A 119 2.78 -14.05 -2.69
CA LYS A 119 1.57 -14.82 -3.06
C LYS A 119 0.34 -14.38 -2.28
N ASN A 120 0.46 -14.11 -0.97
CA ASN A 120 -0.63 -13.65 -0.14
C ASN A 120 -1.21 -12.29 -0.62
N MET A 121 -0.38 -11.39 -1.14
CA MET A 121 -0.84 -10.12 -1.72
C MET A 121 -1.54 -10.34 -3.07
N ILE A 122 -1.00 -11.23 -3.92
CA ILE A 122 -1.61 -11.56 -5.21
C ILE A 122 -2.96 -12.27 -5.00
N ASN A 123 -3.04 -13.23 -4.08
CA ASN A 123 -4.30 -13.94 -3.79
C ASN A 123 -5.36 -12.98 -3.21
N ALA A 124 -4.95 -11.99 -2.42
CA ALA A 124 -5.85 -10.94 -1.92
C ALA A 124 -6.50 -10.14 -3.05
N THR A 125 -5.78 -9.82 -4.12
CA THR A 125 -6.36 -9.10 -5.27
C THR A 125 -7.45 -9.93 -5.97
N ALA A 126 -7.24 -11.24 -6.11
CA ALA A 126 -8.25 -12.14 -6.68
C ALA A 126 -9.50 -12.22 -5.81
N SER A 127 -9.33 -12.31 -4.47
CA SER A 127 -10.45 -12.31 -3.52
C SER A 127 -11.23 -10.99 -3.57
N ALA A 128 -10.55 -9.84 -3.65
CA ALA A 128 -11.19 -8.54 -3.78
C ALA A 128 -12.00 -8.40 -5.08
N ARG A 129 -11.49 -8.95 -6.20
CA ARG A 129 -12.27 -9.02 -7.47
C ARG A 129 -13.56 -9.81 -7.29
N THR A 130 -13.47 -10.98 -6.66
CA THR A 130 -14.65 -11.82 -6.38
C THR A 130 -15.65 -11.11 -5.48
N LYS A 131 -15.19 -10.36 -4.49
CA LYS A 131 -16.00 -9.56 -3.56
C LYS A 131 -16.52 -8.26 -4.18
N LYS A 132 -16.15 -7.95 -5.43
CA LYS A 132 -16.53 -6.72 -6.15
C LYS A 132 -16.10 -5.44 -5.45
N PHE A 133 -14.86 -5.40 -5.00
CA PHE A 133 -14.25 -4.15 -4.54
C PHE A 133 -14.25 -3.12 -5.67
N SER A 134 -14.40 -1.85 -5.32
CA SER A 134 -14.48 -0.77 -6.30
C SER A 134 -13.17 -0.52 -7.02
N LYS A 135 -12.04 -0.65 -6.29
CA LYS A 135 -10.69 -0.49 -6.83
C LYS A 135 -9.69 -1.38 -6.10
N ILE A 136 -8.69 -1.82 -6.83
CA ILE A 136 -7.51 -2.51 -6.31
C ILE A 136 -6.28 -1.70 -6.63
N VAL A 137 -5.63 -1.20 -5.58
CA VAL A 137 -4.38 -0.43 -5.63
C VAL A 137 -3.21 -1.34 -5.28
N THR A 138 -2.18 -1.36 -6.11
CA THR A 138 -0.96 -2.12 -5.84
C THR A 138 0.26 -1.21 -5.73
N LEU A 139 1.10 -1.48 -4.73
CA LEU A 139 2.38 -0.82 -4.55
C LEU A 139 3.49 -1.87 -4.70
N SER A 140 4.41 -1.64 -5.63
CA SER A 140 5.50 -2.58 -5.92
C SER A 140 6.76 -1.87 -6.41
N GLY A 141 7.83 -2.63 -6.53
CA GLY A 141 9.09 -2.23 -7.13
C GLY A 141 9.63 -3.34 -8.02
N PHE A 142 10.94 -3.44 -8.11
CA PHE A 142 11.70 -4.47 -8.82
C PHE A 142 11.33 -4.53 -10.30
N GLU A 143 10.81 -5.67 -10.76
CA GLU A 143 10.49 -5.87 -12.16
C GLU A 143 9.22 -5.09 -12.57
N LYS A 144 9.30 -4.35 -13.67
CA LYS A 144 8.20 -3.51 -14.15
C LYS A 144 6.93 -4.31 -14.47
N ASP A 145 7.10 -5.57 -14.83
CA ASP A 145 6.01 -6.48 -15.22
C ASP A 145 5.67 -7.51 -14.13
N ASN A 146 5.97 -7.20 -12.85
CA ASN A 146 5.71 -8.11 -11.74
C ASN A 146 4.22 -8.51 -11.62
N PRO A 147 3.93 -9.70 -11.06
CA PRO A 147 2.56 -10.24 -11.01
C PRO A 147 1.58 -9.35 -10.23
N LEU A 148 2.01 -8.72 -9.13
CA LEU A 148 1.12 -7.89 -8.33
C LEU A 148 0.68 -6.66 -9.12
N ARG A 149 1.62 -5.98 -9.80
CA ARG A 149 1.31 -4.82 -10.64
C ARG A 149 0.27 -5.14 -11.71
N LYS A 150 0.32 -6.34 -12.31
CA LYS A 150 -0.64 -6.80 -13.32
C LYS A 150 -2.05 -7.04 -12.79
N SER A 151 -2.21 -7.19 -11.48
CA SER A 151 -3.50 -7.50 -10.84
C SER A 151 -4.26 -6.25 -10.35
N GLY A 152 -3.59 -5.09 -10.26
CA GLY A 152 -4.19 -3.83 -9.79
C GLY A 152 -4.86 -3.01 -10.89
N ASP A 153 -5.82 -2.20 -10.48
CA ASP A 153 -6.42 -1.15 -11.33
C ASP A 153 -5.54 0.08 -11.35
N ILE A 154 -4.97 0.45 -10.20
CA ILE A 154 -4.07 1.58 -9.97
C ILE A 154 -2.76 1.02 -9.45
N ASN A 155 -1.63 1.49 -9.99
CA ASN A 155 -0.34 0.86 -9.73
C ASN A 155 0.75 1.88 -9.43
N LEU A 156 1.23 1.94 -8.19
CA LEU A 156 2.41 2.68 -7.78
C LEU A 156 3.65 1.77 -7.87
N TRP A 157 4.54 2.06 -8.79
CA TRP A 157 5.72 1.22 -9.02
C TRP A 157 7.02 2.03 -8.90
N VAL A 158 7.95 1.53 -8.10
CA VAL A 158 9.29 2.10 -7.90
C VAL A 158 10.28 1.38 -8.81
N ASN A 159 10.98 2.12 -9.64
CA ASN A 159 12.05 1.58 -10.49
C ASN A 159 13.34 1.34 -9.69
N SER A 160 13.29 0.41 -8.75
CA SER A 160 14.43 0.02 -7.93
C SER A 160 14.31 -1.43 -7.46
N LYS A 161 15.46 -2.10 -7.25
CA LYS A 161 15.57 -3.42 -6.61
C LYS A 161 16.08 -3.33 -5.17
N ALA A 162 16.37 -2.13 -4.68
CA ALA A 162 16.78 -1.90 -3.30
C ALA A 162 15.53 -1.85 -2.40
N TYR A 163 15.36 -2.85 -1.52
CA TYR A 163 14.18 -2.96 -0.65
C TYR A 163 13.89 -1.66 0.10
N ASN A 164 14.90 -1.10 0.76
CA ASN A 164 14.70 0.11 1.57
C ASN A 164 14.32 1.34 0.73
N TYR A 165 14.80 1.46 -0.51
CA TYR A 165 14.34 2.54 -1.41
C TYR A 165 12.87 2.36 -1.77
N VAL A 166 12.48 1.14 -2.14
CA VAL A 166 11.10 0.83 -2.52
C VAL A 166 10.15 1.06 -1.35
N GLU A 167 10.49 0.56 -0.15
CA GLU A 167 9.66 0.71 1.05
C GLU A 167 9.53 2.17 1.49
N ASN A 168 10.63 2.94 1.48
CA ASN A 168 10.58 4.37 1.81
C ASN A 168 9.69 5.15 0.85
N LEU A 169 9.78 4.89 -0.46
CA LEU A 169 8.92 5.57 -1.44
C LEU A 169 7.46 5.19 -1.30
N HIS A 170 7.15 3.91 -1.04
CA HIS A 170 5.77 3.51 -0.73
C HIS A 170 5.22 4.26 0.48
N GLN A 171 6.01 4.40 1.54
CA GLN A 171 5.61 5.14 2.73
C GLN A 171 5.40 6.63 2.43
N ILE A 172 6.34 7.26 1.73
CA ILE A 172 6.25 8.68 1.35
C ILE A 172 4.98 8.93 0.53
N TRP A 173 4.71 8.12 -0.49
CA TRP A 173 3.53 8.28 -1.33
C TRP A 173 2.22 8.08 -0.58
N LEU A 174 2.16 7.08 0.31
CA LEU A 174 0.96 6.83 1.11
C LEU A 174 0.69 7.96 2.13
N LEU A 175 1.73 8.49 2.78
CA LEU A 175 1.54 9.61 3.71
C LEU A 175 1.22 10.92 2.96
N ALA A 176 1.86 11.17 1.81
CA ALA A 176 1.48 12.28 0.95
C ALA A 176 0.02 12.17 0.45
N LEU A 177 -0.47 10.95 0.23
CA LEU A 177 -1.87 10.71 -0.10
C LEU A 177 -2.82 11.07 1.06
N VAL A 178 -2.44 10.79 2.32
CA VAL A 178 -3.22 11.22 3.49
C VAL A 178 -3.32 12.74 3.52
N ASP A 179 -2.19 13.45 3.40
CA ASP A 179 -2.15 14.92 3.37
C ASP A 179 -2.96 15.49 2.20
N LEU A 180 -2.89 14.83 1.04
CA LEU A 180 -3.68 15.21 -0.14
C LEU A 180 -5.20 15.05 0.09
N VAL A 181 -5.62 14.03 0.85
CA VAL A 181 -7.03 13.83 1.22
C VAL A 181 -7.49 14.92 2.18
N ILE A 182 -6.67 15.23 3.19
CA ILE A 182 -6.93 16.31 4.17
C ILE A 182 -6.95 17.68 3.49
N GLY A 183 -6.08 17.88 2.49
CA GLY A 183 -5.90 19.14 1.77
C GLY A 183 -4.86 20.06 2.38
N ASP A 184 -4.15 19.62 3.42
CA ASP A 184 -3.05 20.34 4.08
C ASP A 184 -2.04 19.32 4.65
N LYS A 185 -0.78 19.70 4.73
CA LYS A 185 0.30 18.94 5.36
C LYS A 185 0.55 19.35 6.82
N GLU A 186 -0.01 20.46 7.26
CA GLU A 186 0.09 20.98 8.63
C GLU A 186 -1.30 20.97 9.25
N TYR A 187 -1.60 19.99 10.09
CA TYR A 187 -2.88 19.85 10.78
C TYR A 187 -2.68 19.44 12.25
N SER A 188 -3.63 19.80 13.11
CA SER A 188 -3.61 19.37 14.51
C SER A 188 -3.99 17.88 14.61
N ALA A 189 -3.15 17.11 15.27
CA ALA A 189 -3.36 15.67 15.50
C ALA A 189 -4.40 15.40 16.62
#